data_93acaa669273d59a0239bb722d87ac56
#
_entry.id   93acaa669273d59a0239bb722d87ac56
#
_cell.length_a   1.000
_cell.length_b   1.000
_cell.length_c   1.000
_cell.angle_alpha   90.00
_cell.angle_beta   90.00
_cell.angle_gamma   90.00
#
_symmetry.space_group_name_H-M   'P 1'
#
loop_
_entity.id
_entity.type
_entity.pdbx_description
1 polymer ?
#
loop_
_entity_poly.entity_id
_entity_poly.type
_entity_poly.pdbx_seq_one_letter_code
_entity_poly.pdbx_strand_id
1 'polypeptide(L)'
;MNFLTLFARNLRQGPYTEPFPFGPPTPAPKRLRGRIEFDAKSCEGCLLCEKLCPSGAIKFSRSPAGLAFDCWHSTCVFCGTCAFYCPTGAIRQTTDWSLAHVEADKYGLAEHGLIPPIVCVECGGKGLDTAPAVTKVKPPLSDDEYAQLRARCPKCRNKFLRNRSKTP
;
A
#
# COMPACT_ATOMS: atom_id res chain seq x y z
N MET A 1 -18.98 43.97 -12.42
CA MET A 1 -20.00 42.90 -12.50
C MET A 1 -20.99 43.17 -11.38
N ASN A 2 -22.27 43.44 -11.70
CA ASN A 2 -23.24 43.84 -10.69
C ASN A 2 -23.76 42.65 -9.90
N PHE A 3 -24.06 42.85 -8.59
CA PHE A 3 -24.59 41.83 -7.69
C PHE A 3 -25.82 41.10 -8.29
N LEU A 4 -26.74 41.81 -8.89
CA LEU A 4 -27.92 41.20 -9.52
C LEU A 4 -27.59 40.26 -10.67
N THR A 5 -26.53 40.52 -11.44
CA THR A 5 -26.09 39.65 -12.52
C THR A 5 -25.46 38.37 -11.96
N LEU A 6 -24.69 38.46 -10.88
CA LEU A 6 -24.13 37.30 -10.18
C LEU A 6 -25.24 36.45 -9.56
N PHE A 7 -26.19 37.10 -8.90
CA PHE A 7 -27.34 36.42 -8.28
C PHE A 7 -28.15 35.66 -9.33
N ALA A 8 -28.53 36.32 -10.41
CA ALA A 8 -29.32 35.70 -11.51
C ALA A 8 -28.53 34.52 -12.15
N ARG A 9 -27.21 34.67 -12.29
CA ARG A 9 -26.37 33.59 -12.81
C ARG A 9 -26.33 32.38 -11.87
N ASN A 10 -26.17 32.60 -10.56
CA ASN A 10 -26.14 31.52 -9.57
C ASN A 10 -27.50 30.80 -9.48
N LEU A 11 -28.61 31.52 -9.56
CA LEU A 11 -29.96 30.91 -9.61
C LEU A 11 -30.14 30.04 -10.87
N ARG A 12 -29.61 30.46 -12.02
CA ARG A 12 -29.70 29.69 -13.26
C ARG A 12 -28.80 28.45 -13.27
N GLN A 13 -27.64 28.53 -12.64
CA GLN A 13 -26.67 27.41 -12.62
C GLN A 13 -27.05 26.32 -11.61
N GLY A 14 -27.90 26.62 -10.63
CA GLY A 14 -28.26 25.69 -9.58
C GLY A 14 -27.12 25.40 -8.59
N PRO A 15 -27.26 24.41 -7.73
CA PRO A 15 -26.24 24.05 -6.76
C PRO A 15 -25.00 23.48 -7.46
N TYR A 16 -23.80 23.95 -7.05
CA TYR A 16 -22.52 23.40 -7.46
C TYR A 16 -22.07 22.18 -6.65
N THR A 17 -22.85 21.83 -5.63
CA THR A 17 -22.58 20.68 -4.78
C THR A 17 -23.08 19.40 -5.45
N GLU A 18 -22.30 18.35 -5.37
CA GLU A 18 -22.71 17.03 -5.82
C GLU A 18 -23.76 16.43 -4.87
N PRO A 19 -24.75 15.69 -5.40
CA PRO A 19 -25.78 15.05 -4.57
C PRO A 19 -25.25 13.85 -3.78
N PHE A 20 -23.96 13.53 -3.89
CA PHE A 20 -23.31 12.47 -3.13
C PHE A 20 -23.34 12.77 -1.61
N PRO A 21 -23.59 11.78 -0.72
CA PRO A 21 -23.76 10.34 -0.98
C PRO A 21 -25.19 9.90 -1.34
N PHE A 22 -26.16 10.81 -1.43
CA PHE A 22 -27.56 10.49 -1.69
C PHE A 22 -27.88 10.28 -3.19
N GLY A 23 -26.95 10.62 -4.06
CA GLY A 23 -27.00 10.41 -5.49
C GLY A 23 -25.78 9.67 -6.02
N PRO A 24 -25.75 9.36 -7.33
CA PRO A 24 -24.60 8.70 -7.94
C PRO A 24 -23.35 9.59 -7.83
N PRO A 25 -22.17 9.03 -7.53
CA PRO A 25 -20.94 9.79 -7.47
C PRO A 25 -20.56 10.31 -8.87
N THR A 26 -20.02 11.51 -8.93
CA THR A 26 -19.45 12.05 -10.16
C THR A 26 -18.27 11.20 -10.60
N PRO A 27 -18.12 10.90 -11.91
CA PRO A 27 -17.00 10.14 -12.42
C PRO A 27 -15.66 10.77 -12.03
N ALA A 28 -14.81 9.98 -11.39
CA ALA A 28 -13.51 10.44 -10.93
C ALA A 28 -12.57 10.70 -12.12
N PRO A 29 -11.75 11.77 -12.10
CA PRO A 29 -10.70 11.97 -13.07
C PRO A 29 -9.72 10.78 -13.09
N LYS A 30 -9.20 10.41 -14.26
CA LYS A 30 -8.27 9.25 -14.42
C LYS A 30 -7.01 9.34 -13.54
N ARG A 31 -6.62 10.54 -13.11
CA ARG A 31 -5.45 10.79 -12.25
C ARG A 31 -5.81 11.01 -10.79
N LEU A 32 -7.06 10.76 -10.40
CA LEU A 32 -7.45 10.86 -9.01
C LEU A 32 -6.70 9.80 -8.18
N ARG A 33 -6.26 10.22 -7.00
CA ARG A 33 -5.66 9.33 -6.02
C ARG A 33 -6.74 8.93 -5.00
N GLY A 34 -7.38 7.81 -5.26
CA GLY A 34 -8.41 7.25 -4.40
C GLY A 34 -7.85 6.23 -3.41
N ARG A 35 -8.71 5.37 -2.90
CA ARG A 35 -8.35 4.31 -1.97
C ARG A 35 -7.25 3.42 -2.53
N ILE A 36 -6.44 2.87 -1.66
CA ILE A 36 -5.43 1.88 -2.04
C ILE A 36 -6.05 0.49 -2.09
N GLU A 37 -5.54 -0.31 -3.01
CA GLU A 37 -5.74 -1.76 -3.08
C GLU A 37 -4.43 -2.46 -2.77
N PHE A 38 -4.51 -3.59 -2.08
CA PHE A 38 -3.36 -4.37 -1.66
C PHE A 38 -3.41 -5.80 -2.20
N ASP A 39 -2.37 -6.20 -2.94
CA ASP A 39 -2.18 -7.57 -3.40
C ASP A 39 -1.14 -8.30 -2.53
N ALA A 40 -1.64 -9.14 -1.62
CA ALA A 40 -0.80 -9.92 -0.73
C ALA A 40 0.11 -10.93 -1.46
N LYS A 41 -0.26 -11.38 -2.67
CA LYS A 41 0.53 -12.35 -3.45
C LYS A 41 1.79 -11.73 -4.02
N SER A 42 1.69 -10.48 -4.45
CA SER A 42 2.82 -9.71 -4.99
C SER A 42 3.67 -9.07 -3.89
N CYS A 43 3.18 -9.04 -2.64
CA CYS A 43 3.88 -8.35 -1.56
C CYS A 43 5.07 -9.15 -1.02
N GLU A 44 6.21 -8.47 -0.90
CA GLU A 44 7.45 -9.04 -0.34
C GLU A 44 7.60 -8.84 1.17
N GLY A 45 6.66 -8.15 1.82
CA GLY A 45 6.75 -7.85 3.24
C GLY A 45 7.90 -6.91 3.62
N CYS A 46 8.35 -6.03 2.72
CA CYS A 46 9.48 -5.12 2.97
C CYS A 46 9.19 -4.01 3.98
N LEU A 47 7.93 -3.82 4.38
CA LEU A 47 7.43 -2.80 5.33
C LEU A 47 7.71 -1.35 4.93
N LEU A 48 8.15 -1.09 3.70
CA LEU A 48 8.51 0.25 3.26
C LEU A 48 7.30 1.19 3.28
N CYS A 49 6.14 0.68 2.84
CA CYS A 49 4.89 1.44 2.83
C CYS A 49 4.43 1.86 4.23
N GLU A 50 4.65 1.03 5.27
CA GLU A 50 4.39 1.41 6.66
C GLU A 50 5.34 2.53 7.13
N LYS A 51 6.63 2.39 6.81
CA LYS A 51 7.66 3.36 7.22
C LYS A 51 7.52 4.72 6.55
N LEU A 52 7.02 4.75 5.31
CA LEU A 52 6.87 5.96 4.53
C LEU A 52 5.48 6.60 4.66
N CYS A 53 4.53 5.96 5.35
CA CYS A 53 3.18 6.49 5.50
C CYS A 53 3.16 7.70 6.43
N PRO A 54 2.89 8.93 5.93
CA PRO A 54 2.95 10.13 6.75
C PRO A 54 1.82 10.21 7.78
N SER A 55 0.68 9.58 7.49
CA SER A 55 -0.47 9.56 8.39
C SER A 55 -0.53 8.33 9.31
N GLY A 56 0.40 7.38 9.14
CA GLY A 56 0.39 6.13 9.89
C GLY A 56 -0.81 5.23 9.59
N ALA A 57 -1.46 5.43 8.44
CA ALA A 57 -2.62 4.65 8.02
C ALA A 57 -2.31 3.17 7.76
N ILE A 58 -1.05 2.85 7.42
CA ILE A 58 -0.62 1.48 7.11
C ILE A 58 0.09 0.89 8.33
N LYS A 59 -0.32 -0.33 8.70
CA LYS A 59 0.29 -1.12 9.75
C LYS A 59 0.48 -2.56 9.32
N PHE A 60 1.57 -3.15 9.83
CA PHE A 60 1.80 -4.59 9.71
C PHE A 60 1.83 -5.23 11.09
N SER A 61 1.11 -6.33 11.23
CA SER A 61 1.11 -7.13 12.45
C SER A 61 1.57 -8.56 12.14
N ARG A 62 2.40 -9.12 13.04
CA ARG A 62 2.91 -10.48 12.89
C ARG A 62 2.03 -11.46 13.63
N SER A 63 1.65 -12.54 12.95
CA SER A 63 0.89 -13.64 13.53
C SER A 63 1.47 -15.00 13.11
N PRO A 64 1.10 -16.11 13.76
CA PRO A 64 1.48 -17.44 13.29
C PRO A 64 0.99 -17.77 11.88
N ALA A 65 -0.10 -17.13 11.44
CA ALA A 65 -0.66 -17.28 10.09
C ALA A 65 0.10 -16.50 9.02
N GLY A 66 0.91 -15.51 9.40
CA GLY A 66 1.63 -14.68 8.46
C GLY A 66 1.82 -13.25 8.92
N LEU A 67 2.15 -12.39 7.97
CA LEU A 67 2.26 -10.96 8.15
C LEU A 67 0.96 -10.30 7.67
N ALA A 68 0.14 -9.82 8.59
CA ALA A 68 -1.09 -9.11 8.26
C ALA A 68 -0.79 -7.66 7.90
N PHE A 69 -1.41 -7.20 6.84
CA PHE A 69 -1.40 -5.81 6.36
C PHE A 69 -2.75 -5.19 6.65
N ASP A 70 -2.74 -4.00 7.20
CA ASP A 70 -3.92 -3.20 7.46
C ASP A 70 -3.67 -1.78 6.98
N CYS A 71 -4.59 -1.23 6.17
CA CYS A 71 -4.61 0.18 5.82
C CYS A 71 -5.96 0.78 6.15
N TRP A 72 -5.97 1.71 7.06
CA TRP A 72 -7.17 2.42 7.44
C TRP A 72 -7.39 3.65 6.56
N HIS A 73 -8.38 3.59 5.67
CA HIS A 73 -8.64 4.65 4.72
C HIS A 73 -9.11 5.97 5.37
N SER A 74 -9.75 5.91 6.54
CA SER A 74 -10.19 7.12 7.28
C SER A 74 -9.03 7.98 7.79
N THR A 75 -7.83 7.43 7.95
CA THR A 75 -6.62 8.18 8.30
C THR A 75 -5.69 8.41 7.12
N CYS A 76 -5.97 7.77 5.98
CA CYS A 76 -5.18 7.90 4.78
C CYS A 76 -5.36 9.28 4.15
N VAL A 77 -4.25 9.96 3.83
CA VAL A 77 -4.26 11.26 3.14
C VAL A 77 -4.10 11.15 1.62
N PHE A 78 -4.20 9.94 1.07
CA PHE A 78 -4.14 9.65 -0.37
C PHE A 78 -2.91 10.22 -1.10
N CYS A 79 -1.79 10.38 -0.40
CA CYS A 79 -0.57 10.96 -0.96
C CYS A 79 0.09 10.09 -2.06
N GLY A 80 -0.18 8.79 -2.09
CA GLY A 80 0.36 7.85 -3.08
C GLY A 80 1.79 7.39 -2.83
N THR A 81 2.43 7.83 -1.75
CA THR A 81 3.82 7.48 -1.43
C THR A 81 4.03 5.97 -1.32
N CYS A 82 3.09 5.26 -0.69
CA CYS A 82 3.15 3.80 -0.55
C CYS A 82 3.12 3.06 -1.89
N ALA A 83 2.29 3.50 -2.83
CA ALA A 83 2.20 2.92 -4.17
C ALA A 83 3.44 3.26 -5.02
N PHE A 84 3.94 4.49 -4.92
CA PHE A 84 5.12 4.94 -5.68
C PHE A 84 6.40 4.20 -5.29
N TYR A 85 6.60 3.94 -4.01
CA TYR A 85 7.82 3.28 -3.52
C TYR A 85 7.68 1.76 -3.36
N CYS A 86 6.53 1.16 -3.70
CA CYS A 86 6.36 -0.29 -3.64
C CYS A 86 7.19 -0.96 -4.73
N PRO A 87 8.21 -1.77 -4.38
CA PRO A 87 9.11 -2.36 -5.37
C PRO A 87 8.43 -3.39 -6.26
N THR A 88 7.36 -4.01 -5.78
CA THR A 88 6.63 -5.07 -6.49
C THR A 88 5.30 -4.60 -7.06
N GLY A 89 4.89 -3.35 -6.81
CA GLY A 89 3.58 -2.86 -7.20
C GLY A 89 2.41 -3.52 -6.46
N ALA A 90 2.67 -4.15 -5.32
CA ALA A 90 1.64 -4.80 -4.50
C ALA A 90 0.60 -3.81 -3.93
N ILE A 91 0.93 -2.53 -3.88
CA ILE A 91 0.00 -1.46 -3.50
C ILE A 91 -0.27 -0.60 -4.73
N ARG A 92 -1.54 -0.40 -5.02
CA ARG A 92 -2.00 0.47 -6.11
C ARG A 92 -3.03 1.46 -5.60
N GLN A 93 -3.08 2.64 -6.20
CA GLN A 93 -4.16 3.58 -5.97
C GLN A 93 -5.26 3.35 -7.00
N THR A 94 -6.49 3.39 -6.53
CA THR A 94 -7.68 3.36 -7.38
C THR A 94 -8.17 4.78 -7.67
N THR A 95 -9.23 4.89 -8.42
CA THR A 95 -9.98 6.14 -8.59
C THR A 95 -11.18 6.22 -7.64
N ASP A 96 -11.35 5.24 -6.76
CA ASP A 96 -12.41 5.24 -5.76
C ASP A 96 -12.05 6.19 -4.61
N TRP A 97 -12.74 7.31 -4.58
CA TRP A 97 -12.57 8.38 -3.60
C TRP A 97 -13.64 8.39 -2.50
N SER A 98 -14.66 7.54 -2.65
CA SER A 98 -15.83 7.54 -1.78
C SER A 98 -15.49 6.99 -0.39
N LEU A 99 -15.52 7.87 0.61
CA LEU A 99 -15.38 7.51 2.02
C LEU A 99 -16.67 7.78 2.82
N ALA A 100 -17.76 8.19 2.15
CA ALA A 100 -19.02 8.39 2.82
C ALA A 100 -19.61 7.06 3.29
N HIS A 101 -19.96 6.98 4.57
CA HIS A 101 -20.46 5.79 5.21
C HIS A 101 -21.39 6.16 6.38
N VAL A 102 -22.21 5.23 6.81
CA VAL A 102 -22.96 5.36 8.06
C VAL A 102 -22.05 5.00 9.24
N GLU A 103 -22.35 5.52 10.44
CA GLU A 103 -21.47 5.32 11.60
C GLU A 103 -21.19 3.85 11.91
N ALA A 104 -22.16 2.97 11.67
CA ALA A 104 -22.02 1.53 11.89
C ALA A 104 -20.89 0.91 11.06
N ASP A 105 -20.61 1.46 9.87
CA ASP A 105 -19.64 0.91 8.90
C ASP A 105 -18.25 1.56 9.00
N LYS A 106 -18.03 2.46 9.96
CA LYS A 106 -16.78 3.23 10.09
C LYS A 106 -15.51 2.37 10.17
N TYR A 107 -15.60 1.18 10.74
CA TYR A 107 -14.48 0.23 10.84
C TYR A 107 -14.31 -0.64 9.59
N GLY A 108 -15.26 -0.65 8.67
CA GLY A 108 -15.17 -1.34 7.38
C GLY A 108 -14.35 -0.59 6.31
N LEU A 109 -13.95 0.66 6.59
CA LEU A 109 -13.13 1.45 5.68
C LEU A 109 -11.64 1.12 5.81
N ALA A 110 -11.32 -0.14 5.70
CA ALA A 110 -9.96 -0.63 5.78
C ALA A 110 -9.67 -1.62 4.65
N GLU A 111 -8.44 -1.61 4.17
CA GLU A 111 -7.90 -2.62 3.27
C GLU A 111 -7.07 -3.60 4.08
N HIS A 112 -7.34 -4.88 3.94
CA HIS A 112 -6.70 -5.95 4.68
C HIS A 112 -6.00 -6.94 3.75
N GLY A 113 -4.91 -7.51 4.21
CA GLY A 113 -4.23 -8.59 3.50
C GLY A 113 -3.41 -9.45 4.42
N LEU A 114 -3.19 -10.69 4.04
CA LEU A 114 -2.35 -11.62 4.78
C LEU A 114 -1.27 -12.18 3.86
N ILE A 115 -0.02 -11.90 4.19
CA ILE A 115 1.15 -12.42 3.50
C ILE A 115 1.54 -13.71 4.23
N PRO A 116 1.49 -14.88 3.58
CA PRO A 116 1.81 -16.14 4.22
C PRO A 116 3.29 -16.20 4.64
N PRO A 117 3.63 -16.99 5.68
CA PRO A 117 5.02 -17.20 6.06
C PRO A 117 5.76 -17.95 4.96
N ILE A 118 7.02 -17.60 4.73
CA ILE A 118 7.88 -18.35 3.82
C ILE A 118 8.49 -19.56 4.52
N VAL A 119 8.70 -20.63 3.76
CA VAL A 119 9.51 -21.77 4.18
C VAL A 119 10.92 -21.57 3.63
N CYS A 120 11.91 -21.46 4.51
CA CYS A 120 13.28 -21.23 4.12
C CYS A 120 13.84 -22.43 3.32
N VAL A 121 14.33 -22.18 2.12
CA VAL A 121 14.91 -23.24 1.25
C VAL A 121 16.22 -23.83 1.82
N GLU A 122 16.90 -23.15 2.72
CA GLU A 122 18.17 -23.61 3.29
C GLU A 122 18.01 -24.38 4.60
N CYS A 123 17.14 -23.94 5.50
CA CYS A 123 16.96 -24.56 6.81
C CYS A 123 15.57 -25.17 7.07
N GLY A 124 14.65 -25.07 6.12
CA GLY A 124 13.26 -25.55 6.27
C GLY A 124 12.42 -24.81 7.31
N GLY A 125 13.00 -23.87 8.03
CA GLY A 125 12.30 -23.10 9.06
C GLY A 125 11.23 -22.19 8.46
N LYS A 126 10.05 -22.17 9.08
CA LYS A 126 9.02 -21.19 8.75
C LYS A 126 9.44 -19.82 9.32
N GLY A 127 9.52 -18.82 8.47
CA GLY A 127 9.85 -17.47 8.86
C GLY A 127 8.80 -16.49 8.37
N LEU A 128 8.44 -15.54 9.24
CA LEU A 128 7.79 -14.32 8.79
C LEU A 128 8.89 -13.47 8.17
N ASP A 129 8.95 -13.46 6.86
CA ASP A 129 9.96 -12.66 6.21
C ASP A 129 9.46 -11.25 5.95
N THR A 130 10.04 -10.34 6.70
CA THR A 130 10.13 -8.97 6.24
C THR A 130 11.37 -8.94 5.36
N ALA A 131 11.20 -9.13 4.06
CA ALA A 131 12.31 -8.91 3.15
C ALA A 131 12.80 -7.48 3.37
N PRO A 132 14.05 -7.25 3.77
CA PRO A 132 14.58 -5.90 3.73
C PRO A 132 14.41 -5.42 2.29
N ALA A 133 14.06 -4.15 2.12
CA ALA A 133 14.09 -3.51 0.81
C ALA A 133 15.54 -3.52 0.30
N VAL A 134 15.98 -4.66 -0.21
CA VAL A 134 17.36 -4.93 -0.65
C VAL A 134 17.62 -4.26 -2.01
N THR A 135 16.78 -3.30 -2.39
CA THR A 135 16.86 -2.59 -3.67
C THR A 135 18.17 -1.84 -3.91
N LYS A 136 19.07 -1.79 -2.92
CA LYS A 136 20.37 -1.07 -3.07
C LYS A 136 21.56 -1.75 -2.39
N VAL A 137 21.66 -3.07 -2.48
CA VAL A 137 22.92 -3.74 -2.09
C VAL A 137 23.96 -3.44 -3.16
N LYS A 138 25.14 -2.98 -2.78
CA LYS A 138 26.29 -2.80 -3.68
C LYS A 138 27.27 -3.95 -3.50
N PRO A 139 27.71 -4.61 -4.57
CA PRO A 139 27.25 -4.49 -5.95
C PRO A 139 25.80 -4.97 -6.13
N PRO A 140 25.09 -4.51 -7.17
CA PRO A 140 23.69 -4.89 -7.40
C PRO A 140 23.57 -6.40 -7.52
N LEU A 141 22.45 -6.93 -6.98
CA LEU A 141 22.12 -8.34 -7.08
C LEU A 141 21.58 -8.64 -8.48
N SER A 142 21.91 -9.80 -9.02
CA SER A 142 21.20 -10.34 -10.17
C SER A 142 19.80 -10.78 -9.77
N ASP A 143 18.90 -10.94 -10.75
CA ASP A 143 17.53 -11.38 -10.49
C ASP A 143 17.48 -12.76 -9.81
N ASP A 144 18.42 -13.67 -10.19
CA ASP A 144 18.55 -14.99 -9.57
C ASP A 144 19.01 -14.90 -8.11
N GLU A 145 20.00 -14.04 -7.82
CA GLU A 145 20.47 -13.81 -6.44
C GLU A 145 19.37 -13.20 -5.58
N TYR A 146 18.57 -12.30 -6.17
CA TYR A 146 17.45 -11.69 -5.48
C TYR A 146 16.37 -12.73 -5.17
N ALA A 147 16.02 -13.58 -6.12
CA ALA A 147 15.07 -14.69 -5.91
C ALA A 147 15.56 -15.65 -4.81
N GLN A 148 16.84 -15.96 -4.82
CA GLN A 148 17.47 -16.80 -3.78
C GLN A 148 17.43 -16.15 -2.40
N LEU A 149 17.61 -14.84 -2.31
CA LEU A 149 17.51 -14.12 -1.05
C LEU A 149 16.08 -14.14 -0.50
N ARG A 150 15.09 -13.97 -1.37
CA ARG A 150 13.67 -14.01 -0.99
C ARG A 150 13.23 -15.35 -0.43
N ALA A 151 13.78 -16.43 -0.93
CA ALA A 151 13.46 -17.80 -0.50
C ALA A 151 14.14 -18.21 0.83
N ARG A 152 14.95 -17.33 1.45
CA ARG A 152 15.66 -17.62 2.70
C ARG A 152 15.12 -16.84 3.88
N CYS A 153 15.12 -17.46 5.07
CA CYS A 153 14.83 -16.75 6.32
C CYS A 153 15.93 -15.71 6.64
N PRO A 154 15.68 -14.72 7.52
CA PRO A 154 16.63 -13.65 7.82
C PRO A 154 18.02 -14.14 8.25
N LYS A 155 18.10 -15.25 9.01
CA LYS A 155 19.37 -15.84 9.43
C LYS A 155 20.18 -16.40 8.25
N CYS A 156 19.54 -17.19 7.40
CA CYS A 156 20.17 -17.78 6.22
C CYS A 156 20.51 -16.72 5.16
N ARG A 157 19.68 -15.70 5.03
CA ARG A 157 19.95 -14.55 4.17
C ARG A 157 21.21 -13.79 4.58
N ASN A 158 21.38 -13.49 5.86
CA ASN A 158 22.59 -12.85 6.36
C ASN A 158 23.84 -13.70 6.12
N LYS A 159 23.74 -15.03 6.25
CA LYS A 159 24.85 -15.94 5.93
C LYS A 159 25.18 -15.90 4.43
N PHE A 160 24.17 -15.93 3.56
CA PHE A 160 24.34 -15.81 2.11
C PHE A 160 25.05 -14.50 1.72
N LEU A 161 24.59 -13.37 2.25
CA LEU A 161 25.19 -12.06 1.97
C LEU A 161 26.66 -11.95 2.46
N ARG A 162 26.97 -12.51 3.65
CA ARG A 162 28.35 -12.55 4.16
C ARG A 162 29.26 -13.39 3.27
N ASN A 163 28.78 -14.50 2.75
CA ASN A 163 29.57 -15.34 1.87
C ASN A 163 29.85 -14.64 0.54
N ARG A 164 28.84 -13.94 -0.01
CA ARG A 164 29.00 -13.15 -1.24
C ARG A 164 30.04 -12.04 -1.10
N SER A 165 30.11 -11.37 0.05
CA SER A 165 31.07 -10.29 0.29
C SER A 165 32.53 -10.78 0.42
N LYS A 166 32.76 -12.10 0.53
CA LYS A 166 34.08 -12.72 0.62
C LYS A 166 34.57 -13.26 -0.71
N THR A 167 33.71 -13.29 -1.73
CA THR A 167 34.13 -13.68 -3.10
C THR A 167 34.62 -12.42 -3.79
N PRO A 168 35.91 -12.39 -4.27
CA PRO A 168 36.53 -11.22 -4.87
C PRO A 168 35.89 -10.82 -6.18
#